data_ba46a790d2deaa0df54051ed14e3afe5
#
_entry.id   ba46a790d2deaa0df54051ed14e3afe5
#
_cell.length_a   1.000
_cell.length_b   1.000
_cell.length_c   1.000
_cell.angle_alpha   90.00
_cell.angle_beta   90.00
_cell.angle_gamma   90.00
#
_symmetry.space_group_name_H-M   'P 1'
#
loop_
_entity.id
_entity.type
_entity.pdbx_description
1 polymer ?
#
loop_
_entity_poly.entity_id
_entity_poly.type
_entity_poly.pdbx_seq_one_letter_code
_entity_poly.pdbx_strand_id
1 'polypeptide(L)'
;ARIRALAERNLVPHVDFEQVSRLVLGKSWRTATPEQRKRFIQEFQRFVVRFYTAALIEYTEGSDIPQDVMRFLPLRAGPGDKRVTVSSRVKQPGSSQAIPVDYRLFFADGQWKVYDVSVDGVSLVASYRSSFANQIRQRGLDGLIAQLAQRNAELDRR
;
A
#
# COMPACT_ATOMS: atom_id res chain seq x y z
N ALA A 1 -7.65 16.14 6.38
CA ALA A 1 -6.57 16.20 7.39
C ALA A 1 -6.66 15.08 8.43
N ARG A 2 -7.84 14.88 9.08
CA ARG A 2 -7.99 13.92 10.21
C ARG A 2 -7.78 12.45 9.80
N ILE A 3 -8.36 11.99 8.68
CA ILE A 3 -8.24 10.60 8.20
C ILE A 3 -6.80 10.29 7.81
N ARG A 4 -6.10 11.23 7.16
CA ARG A 4 -4.69 11.08 6.83
C ARG A 4 -3.81 10.89 8.08
N ALA A 5 -3.99 11.74 9.09
CA ALA A 5 -3.26 11.63 10.35
C ALA A 5 -3.53 10.29 11.08
N LEU A 6 -4.76 9.77 10.99
CA LEU A 6 -5.11 8.45 11.52
C LEU A 6 -4.39 7.33 10.75
N ALA A 7 -4.34 7.40 9.42
CA ALA A 7 -3.62 6.43 8.61
C ALA A 7 -2.11 6.46 8.89
N GLU A 8 -1.51 7.63 8.95
CA GLU A 8 -0.08 7.81 9.28
C GLU A 8 0.27 7.23 10.66
N ARG A 9 -0.58 7.44 11.65
CA ARG A 9 -0.35 6.95 13.01
C ARG A 9 -0.63 5.46 13.19
N ASN A 10 -1.67 4.91 12.53
CA ASN A 10 -2.15 3.57 12.81
C ASN A 10 -1.83 2.53 11.72
N LEU A 11 -1.56 2.94 10.49
CA LEU A 11 -1.27 2.01 9.39
C LEU A 11 0.21 2.01 9.02
N VAL A 12 0.82 3.18 8.86
CA VAL A 12 2.20 3.31 8.39
C VAL A 12 3.20 2.52 9.24
N PRO A 13 3.14 2.51 10.58
CA PRO A 13 4.08 1.73 11.40
C PRO A 13 4.00 0.21 11.19
N HIS A 14 2.89 -0.29 10.66
CA HIS A 14 2.64 -1.72 10.42
C HIS A 14 2.93 -2.16 8.98
N VAL A 15 3.38 -1.25 8.12
CA VAL A 15 3.78 -1.54 6.73
C VAL A 15 5.30 -1.38 6.61
N ASP A 16 5.97 -2.36 6.03
CA ASP A 16 7.39 -2.25 5.72
C ASP A 16 7.58 -1.60 4.34
N PHE A 17 7.62 -0.27 4.32
CA PHE A 17 7.77 0.50 3.08
C PHE A 17 9.14 0.31 2.41
N GLU A 18 10.18 -0.05 3.13
CA GLU A 18 11.46 -0.42 2.52
C GLU A 18 11.34 -1.71 1.74
N GLN A 19 10.75 -2.75 2.33
CA GLN A 19 10.53 -4.03 1.66
C GLN A 19 9.57 -3.89 0.48
N VAL A 20 8.47 -3.14 0.64
CA VAL A 20 7.54 -2.84 -0.46
C VAL A 20 8.26 -2.11 -1.59
N SER A 21 9.07 -1.10 -1.28
CA SER A 21 9.84 -0.34 -2.28
C SER A 21 10.83 -1.22 -3.03
N ARG A 22 11.50 -2.11 -2.33
CA ARG A 22 12.41 -3.10 -2.92
C ARG A 22 11.67 -4.01 -3.91
N LEU A 23 10.48 -4.45 -3.56
CA LEU A 23 9.67 -5.34 -4.40
C LEU A 23 9.10 -4.60 -5.63
N VAL A 24 8.60 -3.38 -5.48
CA VAL A 24 8.01 -2.61 -6.60
C VAL A 24 9.05 -2.07 -7.56
N LEU A 25 10.27 -1.80 -7.12
CA LEU A 25 11.38 -1.40 -8.00
C LEU A 25 12.08 -2.59 -8.68
N GLY A 26 12.03 -3.78 -8.05
CA GLY A 26 12.64 -4.99 -8.60
C GLY A 26 14.11 -4.81 -8.94
N LYS A 27 14.48 -5.01 -10.20
CA LYS A 27 15.88 -4.87 -10.68
C LYS A 27 16.44 -3.47 -10.43
N SER A 28 15.63 -2.44 -10.57
CA SER A 28 16.05 -1.04 -10.40
C SER A 28 16.46 -0.72 -8.97
N TRP A 29 15.98 -1.47 -7.98
CA TRP A 29 16.44 -1.33 -6.60
C TRP A 29 17.93 -1.65 -6.44
N ARG A 30 18.44 -2.67 -7.17
CA ARG A 30 19.83 -3.10 -7.08
C ARG A 30 20.79 -2.04 -7.58
N THR A 31 20.42 -1.35 -8.64
CA THR A 31 21.25 -0.32 -9.30
C THR A 31 21.02 1.09 -8.74
N ALA A 32 19.99 1.28 -7.92
CA ALA A 32 19.69 2.55 -7.29
C ALA A 32 20.75 2.95 -6.25
N THR A 33 21.10 4.24 -6.22
CA THR A 33 21.95 4.79 -5.17
C THR A 33 21.23 4.81 -3.82
N PRO A 34 21.94 4.88 -2.67
CA PRO A 34 21.31 5.03 -1.37
C PRO A 34 20.37 6.24 -1.28
N GLU A 35 20.73 7.36 -1.90
CA GLU A 35 19.90 8.57 -1.96
C GLU A 35 18.62 8.33 -2.77
N GLN A 36 18.72 7.68 -3.92
CA GLN A 36 17.55 7.34 -4.74
C GLN A 36 16.61 6.40 -4.00
N ARG A 37 17.13 5.38 -3.32
CA ARG A 37 16.31 4.46 -2.49
C ARG A 37 15.57 5.21 -1.39
N LYS A 38 16.26 6.09 -0.66
CA LYS A 38 15.67 6.89 0.41
C LYS A 38 14.57 7.81 -0.11
N ARG A 39 14.84 8.55 -1.18
CA ARG A 39 13.86 9.43 -1.82
C ARG A 39 12.66 8.67 -2.35
N PHE A 40 12.88 7.53 -3.00
CA PHE A 40 11.81 6.69 -3.51
C PHE A 40 10.90 6.20 -2.37
N ILE A 41 11.47 5.66 -1.29
CA ILE A 41 10.70 5.19 -0.13
C ILE A 41 9.82 6.31 0.42
N GLN A 42 10.38 7.50 0.60
CA GLN A 42 9.65 8.65 1.12
C GLN A 42 8.50 9.08 0.22
N GLU A 43 8.76 9.27 -1.07
CA GLU A 43 7.72 9.72 -2.01
C GLU A 43 6.67 8.63 -2.27
N PHE A 44 7.06 7.38 -2.32
CA PHE A 44 6.13 6.27 -2.50
C PHE A 44 5.23 6.07 -1.28
N GLN A 45 5.78 6.11 -0.07
CA GLN A 45 4.99 6.08 1.17
C GLN A 45 3.98 7.22 1.22
N ARG A 46 4.42 8.45 0.94
CA ARG A 46 3.53 9.63 0.89
C ARG A 46 2.42 9.44 -0.14
N PHE A 47 2.78 8.96 -1.32
CA PHE A 47 1.81 8.71 -2.39
C PHE A 47 0.78 7.67 -1.98
N VAL A 48 1.19 6.53 -1.44
CA VAL A 48 0.28 5.46 -1.00
C VAL A 48 -0.69 5.99 0.07
N VAL A 49 -0.18 6.63 1.11
CA VAL A 49 -1.02 7.17 2.19
C VAL A 49 -2.02 8.19 1.65
N ARG A 50 -1.57 9.13 0.82
CA ARG A 50 -2.42 10.21 0.29
C ARG A 50 -3.46 9.70 -0.70
N PHE A 51 -3.04 8.86 -1.64
CA PHE A 51 -3.92 8.33 -2.66
C PHE A 51 -5.06 7.49 -2.05
N TYR A 52 -4.72 6.54 -1.16
CA TYR A 52 -5.73 5.67 -0.57
C TYR A 52 -6.59 6.37 0.47
N THR A 53 -6.07 7.36 1.20
CA THR A 53 -6.91 8.18 2.10
C THR A 53 -7.85 9.10 1.33
N ALA A 54 -7.43 9.65 0.20
CA ALA A 54 -8.31 10.42 -0.67
C ALA A 54 -9.44 9.54 -1.24
N ALA A 55 -9.09 8.36 -1.75
CA ALA A 55 -10.07 7.39 -2.24
C ALA A 55 -11.06 6.96 -1.15
N LEU A 56 -10.59 6.76 0.09
CA LEU A 56 -11.44 6.42 1.22
C LEU A 56 -12.40 7.56 1.57
N ILE A 57 -11.94 8.81 1.52
CA ILE A 57 -12.79 9.98 1.76
C ILE A 57 -13.88 10.07 0.70
N GLU A 58 -13.54 9.97 -0.58
CA GLU A 58 -14.52 9.97 -1.68
C GLU A 58 -15.54 8.84 -1.53
N TYR A 59 -15.08 7.67 -1.09
CA TYR A 59 -15.94 6.51 -0.85
C TYR A 59 -16.90 6.71 0.33
N THR A 60 -16.52 7.48 1.34
CA THR A 60 -17.31 7.69 2.57
C THR A 60 -18.08 9.01 2.58
N GLU A 61 -17.99 9.82 1.52
CA GLU A 61 -18.72 11.08 1.45
C GLU A 61 -20.23 10.87 1.59
N GLY A 62 -20.76 11.35 2.73
CA GLY A 62 -22.19 11.30 3.05
C GLY A 62 -22.70 9.99 3.65
N SER A 63 -21.82 9.05 3.99
CA SER A 63 -22.21 7.79 4.62
C SER A 63 -21.33 7.45 5.81
N ASP A 64 -21.95 7.03 6.90
CA ASP A 64 -21.23 6.40 8.01
C ASP A 64 -20.66 5.06 7.53
N ILE A 65 -19.40 4.78 7.88
CA ILE A 65 -18.80 3.47 7.61
C ILE A 65 -19.49 2.46 8.53
N PRO A 66 -20.21 1.45 7.98
CA PRO A 66 -20.83 0.42 8.80
C PRO A 66 -19.80 -0.31 9.65
N GLN A 67 -20.12 -0.65 10.89
CA GLN A 67 -19.21 -1.39 11.77
C GLN A 67 -18.82 -2.75 11.20
N ASP A 68 -19.68 -3.33 10.34
CA ASP A 68 -19.48 -4.62 9.69
C ASP A 68 -18.96 -4.51 8.25
N VAL A 69 -18.36 -3.36 7.89
CA VAL A 69 -17.81 -3.12 6.54
C VAL A 69 -16.71 -4.12 6.17
N MET A 70 -15.98 -4.59 7.16
CA MET A 70 -14.87 -5.53 6.99
C MET A 70 -15.05 -6.74 7.91
N ARG A 71 -14.90 -7.93 7.35
CA ARG A 71 -14.90 -9.19 8.09
C ARG A 71 -13.61 -9.95 7.81
N PHE A 72 -12.87 -10.30 8.85
CA PHE A 72 -11.71 -11.17 8.75
C PHE A 72 -12.11 -12.64 8.72
N LEU A 73 -11.42 -13.41 7.89
CA LEU A 73 -11.56 -14.87 7.84
C LEU A 73 -10.59 -15.53 8.83
N PRO A 74 -10.83 -16.79 9.23
CA PRO A 74 -9.91 -17.51 10.08
C PRO A 74 -8.51 -17.58 9.48
N LEU A 75 -7.49 -17.32 10.29
CA LEU A 75 -6.10 -17.40 9.87
C LEU A 75 -5.71 -18.87 9.65
N ARG A 76 -5.15 -19.15 8.47
CA ARG A 76 -4.58 -20.46 8.14
C ARG A 76 -3.06 -20.40 8.27
N ALA A 77 -2.57 -20.40 9.48
CA ALA A 77 -1.14 -20.40 9.77
C ALA A 77 -0.84 -21.33 10.94
N GLY A 78 0.33 -21.96 10.90
CA GLY A 78 0.85 -22.81 11.97
C GLY A 78 1.68 -22.02 12.98
N PRO A 79 1.89 -22.58 14.20
CA PRO A 79 2.82 -22.03 15.15
C PRO A 79 4.23 -21.94 14.54
N GLY A 80 4.86 -20.78 14.60
CA GLY A 80 6.21 -20.57 14.06
C GLY A 80 6.28 -20.12 12.60
N ASP A 81 5.16 -20.02 11.89
CA ASP A 81 5.14 -19.42 10.57
C ASP A 81 5.55 -17.95 10.64
N LYS A 82 6.55 -17.57 9.85
CA LYS A 82 7.05 -16.21 9.78
C LYS A 82 6.46 -15.40 8.64
N ARG A 83 5.65 -16.03 7.79
CA ARG A 83 4.90 -15.40 6.71
C ARG A 83 3.47 -15.92 6.74
N VAL A 84 2.53 -15.00 6.74
CA VAL A 84 1.11 -15.33 6.80
C VAL A 84 0.32 -14.46 5.82
N THR A 85 -0.81 -14.97 5.40
CA THR A 85 -1.82 -14.19 4.67
C THR A 85 -3.05 -14.06 5.54
N VAL A 86 -3.40 -12.82 5.88
CA VAL A 86 -4.65 -12.49 6.56
C VAL A 86 -5.68 -12.13 5.50
N SER A 87 -6.77 -12.87 5.45
CA SER A 87 -7.83 -12.67 4.46
C SER A 87 -9.01 -11.93 5.08
N SER A 88 -9.58 -11.02 4.31
CA SER A 88 -10.79 -10.30 4.69
C SER A 88 -11.80 -10.23 3.54
N ARG A 89 -13.01 -9.84 3.89
CA ARG A 89 -14.08 -9.48 2.96
C ARG A 89 -14.55 -8.08 3.29
N VAL A 90 -14.52 -7.20 2.31
CA VAL A 90 -14.92 -5.79 2.44
C VAL A 90 -16.19 -5.56 1.65
N LYS A 91 -17.24 -5.10 2.33
CA LYS A 91 -18.52 -4.76 1.69
C LYS A 91 -18.36 -3.51 0.84
N GLN A 92 -18.94 -3.53 -0.36
CA GLN A 92 -19.07 -2.34 -1.19
C GLN A 92 -20.34 -1.57 -0.82
N PRO A 93 -20.31 -0.22 -0.80
CA PRO A 93 -21.53 0.57 -0.64
C PRO A 93 -22.52 0.27 -1.76
N GLY A 94 -23.78 0.07 -1.40
CA GLY A 94 -24.86 -0.19 -2.35
C GLY A 94 -24.81 -1.55 -3.05
N SER A 95 -23.91 -2.46 -2.63
CA SER A 95 -23.81 -3.80 -3.19
C SER A 95 -23.92 -4.86 -2.09
N SER A 96 -24.53 -6.00 -2.43
CA SER A 96 -24.53 -7.20 -1.58
C SER A 96 -23.23 -8.00 -1.69
N GLN A 97 -22.37 -7.67 -2.65
CA GLN A 97 -21.10 -8.35 -2.87
C GLN A 97 -20.02 -7.81 -1.96
N ALA A 98 -19.19 -8.72 -1.43
CA ALA A 98 -18.00 -8.39 -0.67
C ALA A 98 -16.75 -8.66 -1.51
N ILE A 99 -15.80 -7.72 -1.49
CA ILE A 99 -14.53 -7.85 -2.19
C ILE A 99 -13.53 -8.57 -1.28
N PRO A 100 -12.83 -9.62 -1.77
CA PRO A 100 -11.72 -10.21 -1.04
C PRO A 100 -10.54 -9.24 -0.98
N VAL A 101 -10.03 -8.98 0.22
CA VAL A 101 -8.80 -8.23 0.45
C VAL A 101 -7.87 -9.06 1.31
N ASP A 102 -6.71 -9.40 0.77
CA ASP A 102 -5.72 -10.24 1.43
C ASP A 102 -4.49 -9.41 1.77
N TYR A 103 -4.02 -9.55 3.00
CA TYR A 103 -2.83 -8.88 3.52
C TYR A 103 -1.72 -9.91 3.69
N ARG A 104 -0.58 -9.69 3.06
CA ARG A 104 0.62 -10.50 3.27
C ARG A 104 1.50 -9.85 4.32
N LEU A 105 1.79 -10.60 5.38
CA LEU A 105 2.60 -10.15 6.49
C LEU A 105 3.80 -11.06 6.69
N PHE A 106 4.88 -10.50 7.21
CA PHE A 106 6.02 -11.25 7.70
C PHE A 106 6.40 -10.81 9.10
N PHE A 107 6.98 -11.74 9.85
CA PHE A 107 7.48 -11.50 11.20
C PHE A 107 8.99 -11.26 11.17
N ALA A 108 9.42 -10.09 11.59
CA ALA A 108 10.82 -9.73 11.73
C ALA A 108 10.98 -8.76 12.91
N ASP A 109 12.09 -8.90 13.64
CA ASP A 109 12.43 -8.02 14.76
C ASP A 109 11.32 -7.90 15.81
N GLY A 110 10.64 -9.02 16.09
CA GLY A 110 9.56 -9.08 17.08
C GLY A 110 8.23 -8.45 16.62
N GLN A 111 8.08 -8.09 15.35
CA GLN A 111 6.91 -7.43 14.81
C GLN A 111 6.40 -8.06 13.52
N TRP A 112 5.09 -8.08 13.37
CA TRP A 112 4.42 -8.39 12.12
C TRP A 112 4.28 -7.12 11.28
N LYS A 113 4.69 -7.20 10.01
CA LYS A 113 4.58 -6.08 9.06
C LYS A 113 4.00 -6.52 7.74
N VAL A 114 3.14 -5.68 7.18
CA VAL A 114 2.53 -5.89 5.86
C VAL A 114 3.56 -5.54 4.78
N TYR A 115 3.69 -6.40 3.78
CA TYR A 115 4.54 -6.17 2.61
C TYR A 115 3.81 -6.28 1.27
N ASP A 116 2.55 -6.71 1.25
CA ASP A 116 1.68 -6.66 0.09
C ASP A 116 0.21 -6.71 0.49
N VAL A 117 -0.64 -6.16 -0.36
CA VAL A 117 -2.09 -6.24 -0.26
C VAL A 117 -2.64 -6.63 -1.62
N SER A 118 -3.49 -7.65 -1.65
CA SER A 118 -4.23 -8.05 -2.85
C SER A 118 -5.69 -7.65 -2.71
N VAL A 119 -6.22 -7.00 -3.73
CA VAL A 119 -7.63 -6.62 -3.81
C VAL A 119 -8.26 -7.38 -4.97
N ASP A 120 -9.28 -8.16 -4.69
CA ASP A 120 -9.95 -9.03 -5.68
C ASP A 120 -8.96 -9.92 -6.45
N GLY A 121 -7.99 -10.48 -5.74
CA GLY A 121 -6.95 -11.34 -6.30
C GLY A 121 -5.79 -10.62 -7.00
N VAL A 122 -5.81 -9.28 -7.08
CA VAL A 122 -4.76 -8.49 -7.73
C VAL A 122 -3.81 -7.90 -6.70
N SER A 123 -2.53 -8.31 -6.74
CA SER A 123 -1.47 -7.77 -5.89
C SER A 123 -1.15 -6.32 -6.25
N LEU A 124 -1.20 -5.42 -5.28
CA LEU A 124 -0.81 -4.03 -5.45
C LEU A 124 0.69 -3.90 -5.77
N VAL A 125 1.53 -4.67 -5.10
CA VAL A 125 2.97 -4.71 -5.37
C VAL A 125 3.25 -5.12 -6.81
N ALA A 126 2.62 -6.17 -7.31
CA ALA A 126 2.79 -6.62 -8.69
C ALA A 126 2.31 -5.55 -9.70
N SER A 127 1.21 -4.89 -9.43
CA SER A 127 0.66 -3.83 -10.27
C SER A 127 1.59 -2.61 -10.33
N TYR A 128 2.09 -2.13 -9.20
CA TYR A 128 3.05 -1.04 -9.15
C TYR A 128 4.38 -1.42 -9.80
N ARG A 129 4.86 -2.65 -9.57
CA ARG A 129 6.10 -3.14 -10.18
C ARG A 129 6.05 -3.06 -11.70
N SER A 130 4.95 -3.49 -12.30
CA SER A 130 4.73 -3.43 -13.73
C SER A 130 4.68 -1.99 -14.25
N SER A 131 3.90 -1.14 -13.62
CA SER A 131 3.76 0.28 -13.95
C SER A 131 5.08 1.04 -13.80
N PHE A 132 5.80 0.84 -12.69
CA PHE A 132 7.05 1.54 -12.43
C PHE A 132 8.17 1.07 -13.36
N ALA A 133 8.22 -0.21 -13.71
CA ALA A 133 9.18 -0.71 -14.70
C ALA A 133 9.03 0.01 -16.05
N ASN A 134 7.80 0.26 -16.50
CA ASN A 134 7.52 1.02 -17.72
C ASN A 134 7.98 2.47 -17.61
N GLN A 135 7.67 3.13 -16.50
CA GLN A 135 8.04 4.53 -16.26
C GLN A 135 9.55 4.70 -16.15
N ILE A 136 10.25 3.78 -15.48
CA ILE A 136 11.71 3.79 -15.37
C ILE A 136 12.38 3.61 -16.73
N ARG A 137 11.86 2.74 -17.61
CA ARG A 137 12.37 2.60 -18.97
C ARG A 137 12.24 3.89 -19.79
N GLN A 138 11.20 4.67 -19.56
CA GLN A 138 10.94 5.90 -20.30
C GLN A 138 11.67 7.11 -19.74
N ARG A 139 11.81 7.22 -18.42
CA ARG A 139 12.25 8.43 -17.72
C ARG A 139 13.35 8.22 -16.69
N GLY A 140 13.83 6.99 -16.50
CA GLY A 140 14.75 6.64 -15.43
C GLY A 140 14.09 6.65 -14.04
N LEU A 141 14.86 6.21 -13.04
CA LEU A 141 14.39 6.16 -11.65
C LEU A 141 14.14 7.57 -11.09
N ASP A 142 15.02 8.54 -11.38
CA ASP A 142 14.82 9.93 -10.96
C ASP A 142 13.55 10.54 -11.55
N GLY A 143 13.21 10.21 -12.79
CA GLY A 143 11.97 10.62 -13.43
C GLY A 143 10.72 10.04 -12.75
N LEU A 144 10.77 8.77 -12.32
CA LEU A 144 9.71 8.16 -11.52
C LEU A 144 9.56 8.86 -10.16
N ILE A 145 10.66 9.12 -9.46
CA ILE A 145 10.64 9.81 -8.17
C ILE A 145 10.05 11.22 -8.31
N ALA A 146 10.46 11.96 -9.34
CA ALA A 146 9.93 13.29 -9.63
C ALA A 146 8.42 13.27 -9.92
N GLN A 147 7.94 12.25 -10.65
CA GLN A 147 6.52 12.10 -10.92
C GLN A 147 5.71 11.77 -9.66
N LEU A 148 6.23 10.93 -8.77
CA LEU A 148 5.60 10.66 -7.47
C LEU A 148 5.52 11.94 -6.62
N ALA A 149 6.59 12.73 -6.57
CA ALA A 149 6.62 13.99 -5.85
C ALA A 149 5.59 14.99 -6.40
N GLN A 150 5.46 15.08 -7.73
CA GLN A 150 4.45 15.93 -8.37
C GLN A 150 3.03 15.49 -8.01
N ARG A 151 2.73 14.19 -8.10
CA ARG A 151 1.41 13.64 -7.70
C ARG A 151 1.11 13.89 -6.21
N ASN A 152 2.10 13.76 -5.35
CA ASN A 152 1.97 14.09 -3.94
C ASN A 152 1.57 15.56 -3.73
N ALA A 153 2.22 16.48 -4.45
CA ALA A 153 1.88 17.89 -4.40
C ALA A 153 0.46 18.20 -4.92
N GLU A 154 -0.04 17.45 -5.91
CA GLU A 154 -1.40 17.56 -6.43
C GLU A 154 -2.43 17.06 -5.41
N LEU A 155 -2.15 15.93 -4.74
CA LEU A 155 -3.01 15.37 -3.69
C LEU A 155 -3.06 16.23 -2.41
N ASP A 156 -2.04 17.05 -2.16
CA ASP A 156 -2.03 17.99 -1.02
C ASP A 156 -2.92 19.21 -1.25
N ARG A 157 -3.21 19.53 -2.50
CA ARG A 157 -4.04 20.68 -2.88
C ARG A 157 -5.54 20.37 -2.88
N ARG A 158 -5.92 19.10 -2.77
CA ARG A 158 -7.31 18.63 -2.64
C ARG A 158 -7.70 18.44 -1.18
#